data_3c577224e97d055765765e190b208354
#
_entry.id   3c577224e97d055765765e190b208354
#
_cell.length_a   1.000
_cell.length_b   1.000
_cell.length_c   1.000
_cell.angle_alpha   90.00
_cell.angle_beta   90.00
_cell.angle_gamma   90.00
#
_symmetry.space_group_name_H-M   'P 1'
#
loop_
_entity.id
_entity.type
_entity.pdbx_description
1 polymer ?
#
loop_
_entity_poly.entity_id
_entity_poly.type
_entity_poly.pdbx_seq_one_letter_code
_entity_poly.pdbx_strand_id
1 'polypeptide(L)'
;MEQFYYQGTAVVENADADCHSLLKASALLRYVEQIASMHARQFGMDDQFFEDHGVAFLVGKQALRFNRVPSRGETLTLCSRSEVARRGSIKRVTTLTDEAGQEVAMVDSRWIMSSLED
;
A
#
# COMPACT_ATOMS: atom_id res chain seq x y z
N MET A 1 20.21 3.20 -10.96
CA MET A 1 19.66 2.72 -9.73
C MET A 1 18.26 2.21 -9.86
N GLU A 2 18.04 1.01 -9.43
CA GLU A 2 16.73 0.42 -9.50
C GLU A 2 15.71 1.20 -8.69
N GLN A 3 14.58 1.46 -9.29
CA GLN A 3 13.51 2.17 -8.60
C GLN A 3 12.48 1.17 -8.12
N PHE A 4 12.42 0.94 -6.84
CA PHE A 4 11.38 0.12 -6.26
C PHE A 4 10.16 0.99 -6.03
N TYR A 5 9.47 1.28 -7.12
CA TYR A 5 8.49 2.33 -7.20
C TYR A 5 7.32 1.90 -8.09
N TYR A 6 6.12 2.12 -7.63
CA TYR A 6 4.91 1.81 -8.39
C TYR A 6 3.85 2.87 -8.11
N GLN A 7 3.10 3.22 -9.12
CA GLN A 7 2.10 4.27 -9.00
C GLN A 7 0.77 3.78 -9.55
N GLY A 8 -0.31 4.14 -8.86
CA GLY A 8 -1.65 3.80 -9.29
C GLY A 8 -2.62 4.85 -8.80
N THR A 9 -3.89 4.66 -9.09
CA THR A 9 -4.92 5.60 -8.67
C THR A 9 -6.07 4.87 -8.00
N ALA A 10 -6.83 5.60 -7.19
CA ALA A 10 -8.03 5.10 -6.56
C ALA A 10 -9.04 6.24 -6.44
N VAL A 11 -10.30 5.92 -6.62
CA VAL A 11 -11.39 6.87 -6.42
C VAL A 11 -12.07 6.50 -5.10
N VAL A 12 -12.35 7.48 -4.26
CA VAL A 12 -13.05 7.23 -3.01
C VAL A 12 -14.51 6.93 -3.33
N GLU A 13 -14.85 5.65 -3.28
CA GLU A 13 -16.19 5.18 -3.61
C GLU A 13 -17.13 5.32 -2.42
N ASN A 14 -18.42 5.20 -2.69
CA ASN A 14 -19.43 5.29 -1.66
C ASN A 14 -19.18 4.33 -0.50
N ALA A 15 -18.86 3.08 -0.85
CA ALA A 15 -18.63 2.05 0.17
C ALA A 15 -17.39 2.30 1.02
N ASP A 16 -16.50 3.14 0.54
CA ASP A 16 -15.23 3.42 1.21
C ASP A 16 -15.30 4.68 2.08
N ALA A 17 -16.45 5.35 2.06
CA ALA A 17 -16.64 6.58 2.81
C ALA A 17 -17.58 6.33 4.00
N ASP A 18 -17.36 7.12 5.06
CA ASP A 18 -18.20 7.03 6.25
C ASP A 18 -19.45 7.91 6.11
N CYS A 19 -20.23 8.04 7.17
CA CYS A 19 -21.48 8.81 7.14
C CYS A 19 -21.25 10.30 6.93
N HIS A 20 -20.02 10.78 7.03
CA HIS A 20 -19.66 12.18 6.75
C HIS A 20 -19.02 12.32 5.37
N SER A 21 -19.10 11.29 4.53
CA SER A 21 -18.54 11.28 3.18
C SER A 21 -17.01 11.37 3.19
N LEU A 22 -16.38 10.92 4.25
CA LEU A 22 -14.91 10.93 4.38
C LEU A 22 -14.37 9.52 4.29
N LEU A 23 -13.19 9.39 3.69
CA LEU A 23 -12.55 8.10 3.49
C LEU A 23 -12.29 7.41 4.82
N LYS A 24 -12.71 6.15 4.93
CA LYS A 24 -12.41 5.34 6.10
C LYS A 24 -10.95 4.92 6.11
N ALA A 25 -10.36 4.87 7.29
CA ALA A 25 -8.97 4.40 7.41
C ALA A 25 -8.82 2.98 6.89
N SER A 26 -9.81 2.12 7.15
CA SER A 26 -9.76 0.73 6.67
C SER A 26 -9.75 0.67 5.14
N ALA A 27 -10.49 1.54 4.48
CA ALA A 27 -10.50 1.58 3.02
C ALA A 27 -9.17 2.07 2.48
N LEU A 28 -8.58 3.08 3.12
CA LEU A 28 -7.29 3.58 2.70
C LEU A 28 -6.23 2.50 2.80
N LEU A 29 -6.25 1.73 3.89
CA LEU A 29 -5.28 0.65 4.06
C LEU A 29 -5.48 -0.44 3.01
N ARG A 30 -6.72 -0.68 2.59
CA ARG A 30 -6.99 -1.63 1.51
C ARG A 30 -6.40 -1.13 0.18
N TYR A 31 -6.54 0.15 -0.11
CA TYR A 31 -5.92 0.73 -1.32
C TYR A 31 -4.41 0.53 -1.29
N VAL A 32 -3.80 0.80 -0.14
CA VAL A 32 -2.36 0.66 0.02
C VAL A 32 -1.93 -0.79 -0.20
N GLU A 33 -2.70 -1.73 0.33
CA GLU A 33 -2.41 -3.14 0.17
C GLU A 33 -2.52 -3.57 -1.28
N GLN A 34 -3.52 -3.08 -1.99
CA GLN A 34 -3.68 -3.39 -3.42
C GLN A 34 -2.49 -2.90 -4.23
N ILE A 35 -2.05 -1.67 -3.96
CA ILE A 35 -0.90 -1.10 -4.66
C ILE A 35 0.36 -1.90 -4.33
N ALA A 36 0.51 -2.32 -3.09
CA ALA A 36 1.66 -3.12 -2.69
C ALA A 36 1.68 -4.45 -3.44
N SER A 37 0.53 -5.09 -3.60
CA SER A 37 0.43 -6.35 -4.32
C SER A 37 0.78 -6.18 -5.80
N MET A 38 0.29 -5.11 -6.41
CA MET A 38 0.58 -4.84 -7.81
C MET A 38 2.06 -4.53 -8.01
N HIS A 39 2.65 -3.82 -7.09
CA HIS A 39 4.08 -3.52 -7.13
C HIS A 39 4.90 -4.81 -7.03
N ALA A 40 4.51 -5.69 -6.12
CA ALA A 40 5.21 -6.97 -5.96
C ALA A 40 5.12 -7.82 -7.21
N ARG A 41 3.99 -7.80 -7.90
CA ARG A 41 3.81 -8.56 -9.13
C ARG A 41 4.75 -8.10 -10.25
N GLN A 42 5.11 -6.83 -10.25
CA GLN A 42 6.07 -6.33 -11.24
C GLN A 42 7.42 -6.99 -11.11
N PHE A 43 7.73 -7.49 -9.93
CA PHE A 43 9.00 -8.18 -9.67
C PHE A 43 8.82 -9.68 -9.61
N GLY A 44 7.70 -10.19 -10.12
CA GLY A 44 7.45 -11.62 -10.17
C GLY A 44 6.98 -12.23 -8.86
N MET A 45 6.69 -11.40 -7.86
CA MET A 45 6.22 -11.89 -6.56
C MET A 45 4.70 -11.91 -6.53
N ASP A 46 4.13 -12.81 -7.32
CA ASP A 46 2.69 -13.02 -7.37
C ASP A 46 2.31 -14.24 -6.52
N ASP A 47 1.04 -14.62 -6.58
CA ASP A 47 0.55 -15.75 -5.80
C ASP A 47 1.31 -17.04 -6.10
N GLN A 48 1.64 -17.24 -7.37
CA GLN A 48 2.37 -18.43 -7.79
C GLN A 48 3.77 -18.46 -7.18
N PHE A 49 4.42 -17.30 -7.15
CA PHE A 49 5.75 -17.20 -6.53
C PHE A 49 5.70 -17.61 -5.06
N PHE A 50 4.71 -17.08 -4.33
CA PHE A 50 4.60 -17.40 -2.91
C PHE A 50 4.28 -18.86 -2.67
N GLU A 51 3.43 -19.43 -3.51
CA GLU A 51 3.09 -20.82 -3.42
C GLU A 51 4.30 -21.71 -3.71
N ASP A 52 5.05 -21.38 -4.76
CA ASP A 52 6.20 -22.16 -5.18
C ASP A 52 7.32 -22.15 -4.14
N HIS A 53 7.45 -21.06 -3.41
CA HIS A 53 8.53 -20.92 -2.42
C HIS A 53 8.08 -21.19 -0.99
N GLY A 54 6.78 -21.44 -0.79
CA GLY A 54 6.25 -21.71 0.55
C GLY A 54 6.46 -20.55 1.51
N VAL A 55 6.30 -19.31 1.01
CA VAL A 55 6.50 -18.13 1.82
C VAL A 55 5.33 -17.17 1.66
N ALA A 56 5.21 -16.24 2.55
CA ALA A 56 4.24 -15.17 2.48
C ALA A 56 4.82 -13.91 3.10
N PHE A 57 4.35 -12.76 2.63
CA PHE A 57 4.68 -11.50 3.28
C PHE A 57 3.60 -11.17 4.29
N LEU A 58 4.03 -10.83 5.50
CA LEU A 58 3.15 -10.43 6.57
C LEU A 58 3.46 -8.99 6.96
N VAL A 59 2.42 -8.23 7.24
CA VAL A 59 2.62 -6.87 7.75
C VAL A 59 3.03 -6.96 9.20
N GLY A 60 4.27 -6.61 9.49
CA GLY A 60 4.77 -6.63 10.86
C GLY A 60 4.49 -5.35 11.61
N LYS A 61 4.43 -4.22 10.89
CA LYS A 61 4.23 -2.92 11.49
C LYS A 61 3.66 -1.99 10.44
N GLN A 62 2.74 -1.13 10.85
CA GLN A 62 2.12 -0.20 9.92
C GLN A 62 1.73 1.07 10.66
N ALA A 63 2.06 2.21 10.07
CA ALA A 63 1.72 3.51 10.63
C ALA A 63 1.07 4.34 9.54
N LEU A 64 -0.05 4.97 9.87
CA LEU A 64 -0.82 5.78 8.95
C LEU A 64 -0.88 7.21 9.46
N ARG A 65 -0.65 8.16 8.58
CA ARG A 65 -0.79 9.56 8.91
C ARG A 65 -1.65 10.24 7.86
N PHE A 66 -2.66 10.96 8.31
CA PHE A 66 -3.46 11.83 7.46
C PHE A 66 -3.00 13.26 7.63
N ASN A 67 -2.79 13.96 6.51
CA ASN A 67 -2.67 15.42 6.53
C ASN A 67 -4.06 16.03 6.36
N ARG A 68 -4.90 15.34 5.62
CA ARG A 68 -6.28 15.70 5.36
C ARG A 68 -7.03 14.41 5.02
N VAL A 69 -8.25 14.26 5.48
CA VAL A 69 -9.03 13.07 5.15
C VAL A 69 -9.78 13.32 3.82
N PRO A 70 -9.50 12.52 2.79
CA PRO A 70 -10.17 12.71 1.51
C PRO A 70 -11.67 12.47 1.58
N SER A 71 -12.42 13.11 0.69
CA SER A 71 -13.86 12.99 0.60
C SER A 71 -14.26 12.03 -0.50
N ARG A 72 -15.48 11.52 -0.38
CA ARG A 72 -16.08 10.68 -1.41
C ARG A 72 -16.01 11.41 -2.76
N GLY A 73 -15.65 10.65 -3.79
CA GLY A 73 -15.55 11.17 -5.15
C GLY A 73 -14.19 11.69 -5.54
N GLU A 74 -13.30 11.88 -4.60
CA GLU A 74 -11.95 12.34 -4.94
C GLU A 74 -11.16 11.22 -5.59
N THR A 75 -10.31 11.61 -6.53
CA THR A 75 -9.35 10.68 -7.14
C THR A 75 -8.00 10.89 -6.48
N LEU A 76 -7.42 9.81 -6.00
CA LEU A 76 -6.14 9.85 -5.30
C LEU A 76 -5.10 9.12 -6.13
N THR A 77 -3.89 9.65 -6.15
CA THR A 77 -2.75 8.97 -6.73
C THR A 77 -1.95 8.36 -5.60
N LEU A 78 -1.69 7.05 -5.73
CA LEU A 78 -0.90 6.33 -4.74
C LEU A 78 0.46 6.03 -5.33
N CYS A 79 1.50 6.41 -4.62
CA CYS A 79 2.86 6.13 -5.03
C CYS A 79 3.50 5.26 -3.96
N SER A 80 3.86 4.04 -4.34
CA SER A 80 4.43 3.08 -3.43
C SER A 80 5.92 2.94 -3.72
N ARG A 81 6.74 3.11 -2.70
CA ARG A 81 8.18 2.93 -2.80
C ARG A 81 8.60 1.89 -1.77
N SER A 82 9.45 0.98 -2.20
CA SER A 82 9.93 -0.06 -1.30
C SER A 82 11.44 -0.09 -1.29
N GLU A 83 11.98 -0.48 -0.16
CA GLU A 83 13.41 -0.69 -0.02
C GLU A 83 13.63 -1.84 0.94
N VAL A 84 14.70 -2.57 0.72
CA VAL A 84 15.05 -3.68 1.59
C VAL A 84 15.68 -3.09 2.84
N ALA A 85 14.98 -3.22 3.98
CA ALA A 85 15.47 -2.67 5.23
C ALA A 85 16.50 -3.59 5.85
N ARG A 86 16.24 -4.90 5.80
CA ARG A 86 17.19 -5.91 6.25
C ARG A 86 16.70 -7.24 5.69
N ARG A 87 17.49 -8.28 5.93
CA ARG A 87 17.19 -9.60 5.41
C ARG A 87 15.77 -10.02 5.80
N GLY A 88 14.99 -10.38 4.78
CA GLY A 88 13.63 -10.87 4.98
C GLY A 88 12.63 -9.80 5.34
N SER A 89 13.02 -8.53 5.27
CA SER A 89 12.17 -7.42 5.65
C SER A 89 12.20 -6.34 4.58
N ILE A 90 11.04 -5.82 4.26
CA ILE A 90 10.90 -4.74 3.27
C ILE A 90 10.15 -3.59 3.90
N LYS A 91 10.73 -2.41 3.79
CA LYS A 91 10.05 -1.19 4.18
C LYS A 91 9.33 -0.63 2.96
N ARG A 92 8.09 -0.29 3.12
CA ARG A 92 7.30 0.29 2.04
C ARG A 92 6.62 1.56 2.52
N VAL A 93 6.82 2.64 1.77
CA VAL A 93 6.16 3.90 2.06
C VAL A 93 5.24 4.21 0.91
N THR A 94 3.97 4.40 1.20
CA THR A 94 2.97 4.74 0.20
C THR A 94 2.45 6.14 0.51
N THR A 95 2.58 7.03 -0.46
CA THR A 95 2.04 8.38 -0.33
C THR A 95 0.79 8.50 -1.20
N LEU A 96 -0.18 9.24 -0.70
CA LEU A 96 -1.42 9.47 -1.42
C LEU A 96 -1.54 10.97 -1.66
N THR A 97 -1.71 11.35 -2.92
CA THR A 97 -1.83 12.75 -3.31
C THR A 97 -3.18 12.99 -3.95
N ASP A 98 -3.70 14.20 -3.80
CA ASP A 98 -4.95 14.57 -4.44
C ASP A 98 -4.70 15.10 -5.85
N GLU A 99 -5.76 15.56 -6.51
CA GLU A 99 -5.65 16.03 -7.89
C GLU A 99 -4.87 17.33 -8.00
N ALA A 100 -4.72 18.06 -6.91
CA ALA A 100 -3.90 19.25 -6.88
C ALA A 100 -2.42 18.93 -6.63
N GLY A 101 -2.09 17.66 -6.45
CA GLY A 101 -0.71 17.24 -6.22
C GLY A 101 -0.28 17.35 -4.78
N GLN A 102 -1.20 17.57 -3.84
CA GLN A 102 -0.85 17.69 -2.44
C GLN A 102 -0.98 16.35 -1.75
N GLU A 103 0.00 16.06 -0.89
CA GLU A 103 -0.02 14.81 -0.15
C GLU A 103 -1.09 14.88 0.93
N VAL A 104 -2.03 13.95 0.89
CA VAL A 104 -3.12 13.90 1.86
C VAL A 104 -2.91 12.84 2.91
N ALA A 105 -2.14 11.80 2.61
CA ALA A 105 -1.89 10.72 3.56
C ALA A 105 -0.61 10.00 3.23
N MET A 106 -0.07 9.31 4.22
CA MET A 106 1.11 8.49 4.04
C MET A 106 0.98 7.26 4.93
N VAL A 107 1.39 6.12 4.39
CA VAL A 107 1.42 4.87 5.14
C VAL A 107 2.82 4.30 5.07
N ASP A 108 3.41 4.08 6.25
CA ASP A 108 4.72 3.44 6.37
C ASP A 108 4.47 2.03 6.88
N SER A 109 4.87 1.03 6.11
CA SER A 109 4.67 -0.36 6.50
C SER A 109 5.96 -1.14 6.42
N ARG A 110 6.05 -2.14 7.30
CA ARG A 110 7.14 -3.08 7.31
C ARG A 110 6.58 -4.45 7.02
N TRP A 111 7.08 -5.07 5.97
CA TRP A 111 6.64 -6.38 5.54
C TRP A 111 7.72 -7.39 5.84
N ILE A 112 7.33 -8.53 6.36
CA ILE A 112 8.25 -9.58 6.75
C ILE A 112 7.92 -10.82 5.93
N MET A 113 8.94 -11.38 5.28
CA MET A 113 8.78 -12.63 4.55
C MET A 113 8.87 -13.77 5.54
N SER A 114 7.86 -14.59 5.56
CA SER A 114 7.76 -15.68 6.52
C SER A 114 7.55 -16.98 5.79
N SER A 115 8.20 -18.04 6.28
CA SER A 115 8.01 -19.38 5.74
C SER A 115 6.64 -19.90 6.19
N LEU A 116 5.93 -20.55 5.27
CA LEU A 116 4.68 -21.20 5.58
C LEU A 116 4.87 -22.60 6.16
N GLU A 117 6.12 -23.05 6.16
CA GLU A 117 6.47 -24.33 6.78
C GLU A 117 7.00 -24.09 8.18
N ASP A 118 6.76 -25.02 9.06
CA ASP A 118 7.25 -24.94 10.44
C ASP A 118 8.74 -25.13 10.56
#